data_515dd8df81587bca2ecf86dd53691a8a
#
_entry.id   515dd8df81587bca2ecf86dd53691a8a
#
_cell.length_a   1.000
_cell.length_b   1.000
_cell.length_c   1.000
_cell.angle_alpha   90.00
_cell.angle_beta   90.00
_cell.angle_gamma   90.00
#
_symmetry.space_group_name_H-M   'P 1'
#
loop_
_entity.id
_entity.type
_entity.pdbx_description
1 polymer ?
#
loop_
_entity_poly.entity_id
_entity_poly.type
_entity_poly.pdbx_seq_one_letter_code
_entity_poly.pdbx_strand_id
1 'polypeptide(L)'
;QVRVSTQDGATVKLEPSGKVRVITSATDQGQGTSTGIMQLVGHRLGLSLDDISIVFSGDTATTPYGGGAWASRGLTIGGEAAWRAADALAANVCRLAAAILQTDYQTLEVVDGSIRDRETGENRMTLKEVAEAGHFRHDLLPPGTQPELAVTRHYAPTAPFCIANGIQGALVEVDQETGVVRSLRHWVVEDCGRVINP
;
A
#
# COMPACT_ATOMS: atom_id res chain seq x y z
N GLN A 1 6.57 -15.65 28.10
CA GLN A 1 7.00 -15.22 26.77
C GLN A 1 5.97 -14.27 26.18
N VAL A 2 6.32 -13.01 25.99
CA VAL A 2 5.41 -12.03 25.35
C VAL A 2 5.30 -12.43 23.87
N ARG A 3 4.08 -12.77 23.44
CA ARG A 3 3.81 -13.06 22.03
C ARG A 3 3.47 -11.76 21.34
N VAL A 4 4.33 -11.28 20.48
CA VAL A 4 4.11 -10.10 19.63
C VAL A 4 3.90 -10.57 18.20
N SER A 5 2.91 -10.01 17.52
CA SER A 5 2.70 -10.31 16.10
C SER A 5 3.89 -9.81 15.28
N THR A 6 4.45 -10.67 14.45
CA THR A 6 5.54 -10.35 13.54
C THR A 6 5.06 -10.11 12.11
N GLN A 7 3.75 -10.18 11.88
CA GLN A 7 3.13 -9.96 10.58
C GLN A 7 2.20 -8.74 10.60
N ASP A 8 1.95 -8.19 9.42
CA ASP A 8 0.85 -7.27 9.15
C ASP A 8 0.05 -7.73 7.94
N GLY A 9 -1.20 -7.26 7.86
CA GLY A 9 -2.09 -7.51 6.76
C GLY A 9 -2.60 -6.22 6.13
N ALA A 10 -2.88 -6.28 4.84
CA ALA A 10 -3.58 -5.22 4.14
C ALA A 10 -4.57 -5.79 3.14
N THR A 11 -5.71 -5.13 3.02
CA THR A 11 -6.71 -5.35 1.97
C THR A 11 -6.66 -4.17 1.02
N VAL A 12 -6.53 -4.43 -0.27
CA VAL A 12 -6.62 -3.43 -1.34
C VAL A 12 -7.86 -3.74 -2.16
N LYS A 13 -8.76 -2.77 -2.26
CA LYS A 13 -10.06 -2.90 -2.91
C LYS A 13 -10.20 -1.88 -4.02
N LEU A 14 -10.53 -2.33 -5.23
CA LEU A 14 -10.93 -1.48 -6.34
C LEU A 14 -12.44 -1.21 -6.23
N GLU A 15 -12.80 0.06 -6.11
CA GLU A 15 -14.19 0.52 -6.02
C GLU A 15 -14.77 0.77 -7.43
N PRO A 16 -16.11 0.78 -7.59
CA PRO A 16 -16.75 1.01 -8.89
C PRO A 16 -16.33 2.33 -9.58
N SER A 17 -15.91 3.31 -8.79
CA SER A 17 -15.40 4.59 -9.29
C SER A 17 -14.03 4.50 -10.00
N GLY A 18 -13.35 3.36 -9.91
CA GLY A 18 -11.96 3.21 -10.31
C GLY A 18 -10.95 3.62 -9.24
N LYS A 19 -11.43 4.17 -8.12
CA LYS A 19 -10.60 4.51 -6.96
C LYS A 19 -10.29 3.27 -6.13
N VAL A 20 -9.21 3.37 -5.35
CA VAL A 20 -8.75 2.26 -4.53
C VAL A 20 -8.87 2.61 -3.05
N ARG A 21 -9.37 1.66 -2.28
CA ARG A 21 -9.38 1.72 -0.82
C ARG A 21 -8.39 0.71 -0.25
N VAL A 22 -7.53 1.17 0.64
CA VAL A 22 -6.59 0.35 1.41
C VAL A 22 -7.09 0.26 2.84
N ILE A 23 -7.19 -0.96 3.36
CA ILE A 23 -7.51 -1.23 4.77
C ILE A 23 -6.30 -1.98 5.32
N THR A 24 -5.65 -1.43 6.34
CA THR A 24 -4.40 -1.97 6.87
C THR A 24 -4.47 -2.19 8.38
N SER A 25 -3.73 -3.20 8.85
CA SER A 25 -3.48 -3.45 10.28
C SER A 25 -2.42 -2.51 10.88
N ALA A 26 -1.63 -1.84 10.04
CA ALA A 26 -0.68 -0.83 10.52
C ALA A 26 -1.44 0.34 11.15
N THR A 27 -0.83 0.98 12.13
CA THR A 27 -1.40 2.18 12.78
C THR A 27 -0.52 3.38 12.47
N ASP A 28 -1.16 4.52 12.18
CA ASP A 28 -0.47 5.79 12.01
C ASP A 28 -0.48 6.56 13.34
N GLN A 29 0.68 7.03 13.77
CA GLN A 29 0.88 7.81 15.00
C GLN A 29 1.46 9.20 14.66
N GLY A 30 1.33 9.66 13.42
CA GLY A 30 1.88 10.90 12.91
C GLY A 30 3.22 10.76 12.19
N GLN A 31 3.73 9.52 12.01
CA GLN A 31 5.00 9.25 11.33
C GLN A 31 4.87 9.08 9.80
N GLY A 32 3.68 9.32 9.22
CA GLY A 32 3.49 9.30 7.77
C GLY A 32 3.37 7.91 7.13
N THR A 33 3.11 6.86 7.91
CA THR A 33 2.91 5.49 7.38
C THR A 33 1.77 5.43 6.36
N SER A 34 0.69 6.20 6.58
CA SER A 34 -0.42 6.33 5.64
C SER A 34 0.04 6.75 4.26
N THR A 35 0.77 7.85 4.18
CA THR A 35 1.28 8.39 2.91
C THR A 35 2.19 7.39 2.22
N GLY A 36 3.13 6.78 2.96
CA GLY A 36 4.03 5.78 2.41
C GLY A 36 3.31 4.56 1.83
N ILE A 37 2.28 4.04 2.51
CA ILE A 37 1.46 2.92 2.01
C ILE A 37 0.68 3.34 0.75
N MET A 38 0.08 4.54 0.74
CA MET A 38 -0.63 5.05 -0.44
C MET A 38 0.31 5.21 -1.63
N GLN A 39 1.54 5.69 -1.42
CA GLN A 39 2.57 5.79 -2.47
C GLN A 39 2.95 4.42 -3.04
N LEU A 40 3.12 3.41 -2.20
CA LEU A 40 3.42 2.04 -2.65
C LEU A 40 2.28 1.46 -3.50
N VAL A 41 1.05 1.59 -3.03
CA VAL A 41 -0.14 1.10 -3.76
C VAL A 41 -0.34 1.89 -5.05
N GLY A 42 -0.20 3.22 -5.00
CA GLY A 42 -0.30 4.10 -6.16
C GLY A 42 0.75 3.78 -7.22
N HIS A 43 2.00 3.59 -6.80
CA HIS A 43 3.07 3.18 -7.71
C HIS A 43 2.78 1.84 -8.39
N ARG A 44 2.23 0.86 -7.66
CA ARG A 44 1.93 -0.47 -8.23
C ARG A 44 0.75 -0.45 -9.22
N LEU A 45 -0.25 0.40 -8.98
CA LEU A 45 -1.46 0.48 -9.80
C LEU A 45 -1.45 1.65 -10.78
N GLY A 46 -0.43 2.49 -10.75
CA GLY A 46 -0.35 3.71 -11.58
C GLY A 46 -1.43 4.74 -11.23
N LEU A 47 -1.76 4.88 -9.95
CA LEU A 47 -2.78 5.80 -9.48
C LEU A 47 -2.18 6.99 -8.73
N SER A 48 -2.82 8.15 -8.84
CA SER A 48 -2.52 9.30 -8.02
C SER A 48 -2.92 9.06 -6.56
N LEU A 49 -2.32 9.79 -5.62
CA LEU A 49 -2.72 9.70 -4.20
C LEU A 49 -4.17 10.15 -3.97
N ASP A 50 -4.72 11.03 -4.83
CA ASP A 50 -6.10 11.50 -4.77
C ASP A 50 -7.13 10.40 -5.12
N ASP A 51 -6.68 9.33 -5.75
CA ASP A 51 -7.50 8.17 -6.12
C ASP A 51 -7.38 7.01 -5.12
N ILE A 52 -6.60 7.20 -4.05
CA ILE A 52 -6.40 6.20 -3.03
C ILE A 52 -6.88 6.71 -1.67
N SER A 53 -7.73 5.93 -1.02
CA SER A 53 -8.11 6.15 0.36
C SER A 53 -7.51 5.06 1.25
N ILE A 54 -7.07 5.44 2.46
CA ILE A 54 -6.52 4.49 3.42
C ILE A 54 -7.32 4.54 4.73
N VAL A 55 -7.56 3.38 5.32
CA VAL A 55 -8.30 3.22 6.57
C VAL A 55 -7.40 2.57 7.60
N PHE A 56 -7.18 3.29 8.69
CA PHE A 56 -6.57 2.82 9.93
C PHE A 56 -7.65 2.77 10.99
N SER A 57 -8.43 1.70 11.03
CA SER A 57 -9.58 1.71 11.94
C SER A 57 -9.23 1.38 13.38
N GLY A 58 -8.12 0.68 13.62
CA GLY A 58 -7.82 0.12 14.94
C GLY A 58 -8.84 -0.92 15.42
N ASP A 59 -9.83 -1.21 14.61
CA ASP A 59 -10.88 -2.21 14.87
C ASP A 59 -10.47 -3.56 14.30
N THR A 60 -10.15 -4.50 15.18
CA THR A 60 -9.71 -5.85 14.82
C THR A 60 -10.81 -6.70 14.18
N ALA A 61 -12.06 -6.28 14.21
CA ALA A 61 -13.16 -6.95 13.52
C ALA A 61 -13.22 -6.60 12.02
N THR A 62 -12.68 -5.44 11.64
CA THR A 62 -12.79 -4.93 10.27
C THR A 62 -11.46 -4.85 9.52
N THR A 63 -10.33 -4.84 10.25
CA THR A 63 -9.00 -4.81 9.64
C THR A 63 -8.35 -6.20 9.64
N PRO A 64 -7.48 -6.48 8.67
CA PRO A 64 -6.63 -7.66 8.74
C PRO A 64 -5.81 -7.67 10.04
N TYR A 65 -5.52 -8.84 10.58
CA TYR A 65 -4.73 -8.95 11.80
C TYR A 65 -3.29 -8.45 11.57
N GLY A 66 -2.77 -7.70 12.55
CA GLY A 66 -1.40 -7.18 12.53
C GLY A 66 -0.89 -6.79 13.90
N GLY A 67 0.32 -6.27 13.94
CA GLY A 67 1.05 -6.01 15.18
C GLY A 67 1.07 -4.57 15.67
N GLY A 68 0.46 -3.63 14.97
CA GLY A 68 0.50 -2.21 15.30
C GLY A 68 1.85 -1.53 14.96
N ALA A 69 2.09 -0.32 15.49
CA ALA A 69 3.27 0.49 15.18
C ALA A 69 4.31 0.44 16.30
N TRP A 70 5.41 -0.28 16.07
CA TRP A 70 6.58 -0.38 16.94
C TRP A 70 7.77 -0.93 16.14
N ALA A 71 9.01 -0.69 16.60
CA ALA A 71 10.24 -1.23 16.02
C ALA A 71 10.36 -1.05 14.48
N SER A 72 10.05 0.14 13.97
CA SER A 72 10.19 0.54 12.55
C SER A 72 9.45 -0.35 11.54
N ARG A 73 8.38 -1.02 11.96
CA ARG A 73 7.69 -2.02 11.15
C ARG A 73 6.55 -1.47 10.26
N GLY A 74 6.04 -0.29 10.54
CA GLY A 74 4.83 0.24 9.91
C GLY A 74 4.89 0.18 8.38
N LEU A 75 5.86 0.85 7.78
CA LEU A 75 6.02 0.86 6.32
C LEU A 75 6.71 -0.40 5.80
N THR A 76 7.65 -0.99 6.54
CA THR A 76 8.39 -2.17 6.09
C THR A 76 7.54 -3.44 6.05
N ILE A 77 6.71 -3.68 7.05
CA ILE A 77 5.87 -4.89 7.11
C ILE A 77 4.47 -4.59 6.60
N GLY A 78 3.83 -3.53 7.10
CA GLY A 78 2.51 -3.09 6.64
C GLY A 78 2.51 -2.62 5.20
N GLY A 79 3.54 -1.88 4.79
CA GLY A 79 3.72 -1.45 3.40
C GLY A 79 3.96 -2.60 2.44
N GLU A 80 4.76 -3.60 2.81
CA GLU A 80 4.96 -4.80 1.99
C GLU A 80 3.66 -5.62 1.87
N ALA A 81 2.88 -5.75 2.94
CA ALA A 81 1.57 -6.40 2.87
C ALA A 81 0.63 -5.68 1.89
N ALA A 82 0.61 -4.33 1.93
CA ALA A 82 -0.17 -3.52 1.01
C ALA A 82 0.31 -3.63 -0.45
N TRP A 83 1.62 -3.61 -0.66
CA TRP A 83 2.22 -3.83 -1.98
C TRP A 83 1.80 -5.19 -2.57
N ARG A 84 1.92 -6.27 -1.79
CA ARG A 84 1.51 -7.62 -2.22
C ARG A 84 0.02 -7.72 -2.51
N ALA A 85 -0.81 -7.03 -1.75
CA ALA A 85 -2.24 -6.97 -2.00
C ALA A 85 -2.55 -6.20 -3.30
N ALA A 86 -1.87 -5.08 -3.54
CA ALA A 86 -1.99 -4.30 -4.78
C ALA A 86 -1.50 -5.10 -6.00
N ASP A 87 -0.39 -5.83 -5.86
CA ASP A 87 0.14 -6.68 -6.92
C ASP A 87 -0.84 -7.81 -7.30
N ALA A 88 -1.41 -8.47 -6.30
CA ALA A 88 -2.42 -9.49 -6.53
C ALA A 88 -3.73 -8.91 -7.13
N LEU A 89 -4.14 -7.70 -6.69
CA LEU A 89 -5.26 -7.00 -7.29
C LEU A 89 -5.00 -6.66 -8.76
N ALA A 90 -3.81 -6.17 -9.11
CA ALA A 90 -3.42 -5.89 -10.49
C ALA A 90 -3.52 -7.14 -11.37
N ALA A 91 -3.06 -8.29 -10.85
CA ALA A 91 -3.20 -9.57 -11.58
C ALA A 91 -4.68 -9.98 -11.79
N ASN A 92 -5.53 -9.79 -10.77
CA ASN A 92 -6.97 -10.08 -10.89
C ASN A 92 -7.66 -9.14 -11.90
N VAL A 93 -7.31 -7.87 -11.87
CA VAL A 93 -7.82 -6.86 -12.82
C VAL A 93 -7.41 -7.21 -14.25
N CYS A 94 -6.15 -7.63 -14.48
CA CYS A 94 -5.72 -8.11 -15.81
C CYS A 94 -6.50 -9.34 -16.26
N ARG A 95 -6.76 -10.31 -15.34
CA ARG A 95 -7.58 -11.49 -15.70
C ARG A 95 -9.01 -11.12 -16.05
N LEU A 96 -9.61 -10.18 -15.31
CA LEU A 96 -10.95 -9.70 -15.57
C LEU A 96 -11.03 -8.95 -16.91
N ALA A 97 -10.07 -8.04 -17.16
CA ALA A 97 -9.96 -7.34 -18.43
C ALA A 97 -9.75 -8.31 -19.62
N ALA A 98 -8.90 -9.32 -19.45
CA ALA A 98 -8.65 -10.34 -20.45
C ALA A 98 -9.92 -11.13 -20.81
N ALA A 99 -10.74 -11.45 -19.80
CA ALA A 99 -12.02 -12.12 -20.02
C ALA A 99 -12.99 -11.25 -20.84
N ILE A 100 -13.04 -9.95 -20.59
CA ILE A 100 -13.86 -8.98 -21.35
C ILE A 100 -13.34 -8.80 -22.76
N LEU A 101 -12.01 -8.65 -22.91
CA LEU A 101 -11.34 -8.39 -24.17
C LEU A 101 -11.13 -9.67 -25.02
N GLN A 102 -11.42 -10.85 -24.48
CA GLN A 102 -11.19 -12.16 -25.08
C GLN A 102 -9.72 -12.37 -25.52
N THR A 103 -8.78 -12.00 -24.65
CA THR A 103 -7.33 -12.10 -24.85
C THR A 103 -6.65 -12.86 -23.73
N ASP A 104 -5.34 -13.11 -23.84
CA ASP A 104 -4.56 -13.69 -22.74
C ASP A 104 -4.20 -12.63 -21.71
N TYR A 105 -4.47 -12.89 -20.42
CA TYR A 105 -4.13 -11.96 -19.34
C TYR A 105 -2.62 -11.71 -19.20
N GLN A 106 -1.78 -12.61 -19.69
CA GLN A 106 -0.32 -12.46 -19.66
C GLN A 106 0.19 -11.35 -20.59
N THR A 107 -0.60 -11.02 -21.62
CA THR A 107 -0.30 -9.91 -22.53
C THR A 107 -0.67 -8.55 -21.94
N LEU A 108 -1.36 -8.52 -20.81
CA LEU A 108 -1.84 -7.30 -20.17
C LEU A 108 -1.02 -6.92 -18.94
N GLU A 109 -0.97 -5.63 -18.68
CA GLU A 109 -0.40 -5.05 -17.46
C GLU A 109 -1.19 -3.85 -16.98
N VAL A 110 -1.07 -3.54 -15.67
CA VAL A 110 -1.63 -2.30 -15.10
C VAL A 110 -0.54 -1.24 -15.09
N VAL A 111 -0.76 -0.16 -15.82
CA VAL A 111 0.13 1.02 -15.90
C VAL A 111 -0.71 2.27 -15.97
N ASP A 112 -0.34 3.30 -15.18
CA ASP A 112 -0.97 4.61 -15.16
C ASP A 112 -2.52 4.55 -15.06
N GLY A 113 -3.03 3.71 -14.17
CA GLY A 113 -4.46 3.53 -13.94
C GLY A 113 -5.22 2.88 -15.10
N SER A 114 -4.50 2.27 -16.04
CA SER A 114 -5.05 1.62 -17.22
C SER A 114 -4.54 0.21 -17.41
N ILE A 115 -5.31 -0.60 -18.09
CA ILE A 115 -4.90 -1.91 -18.58
C ILE A 115 -4.29 -1.72 -19.97
N ARG A 116 -3.02 -2.00 -20.08
CA ARG A 116 -2.22 -1.81 -21.27
C ARG A 116 -1.77 -3.15 -21.84
N ASP A 117 -1.76 -3.24 -23.15
CA ASP A 117 -1.13 -4.35 -23.87
C ASP A 117 0.40 -4.20 -23.81
N ARG A 118 1.11 -5.24 -23.37
CA ARG A 118 2.57 -5.23 -23.15
C ARG A 118 3.37 -5.13 -24.44
N GLU A 119 2.84 -5.69 -25.54
CA GLU A 119 3.56 -5.74 -26.81
C GLU A 119 3.39 -4.45 -27.59
N THR A 120 2.14 -3.96 -27.66
CA THR A 120 1.81 -2.77 -28.45
C THR A 120 1.95 -1.47 -27.67
N GLY A 121 1.90 -1.53 -26.32
CA GLY A 121 1.83 -0.36 -25.44
C GLY A 121 0.49 0.36 -25.47
N GLU A 122 -0.53 -0.21 -26.13
CA GLU A 122 -1.86 0.39 -26.26
C GLU A 122 -2.67 0.24 -24.98
N ASN A 123 -3.30 1.32 -24.53
CA ASN A 123 -4.27 1.28 -23.44
C ASN A 123 -5.57 0.65 -23.95
N ARG A 124 -5.97 -0.47 -23.34
CA ARG A 124 -7.13 -1.28 -23.73
C ARG A 124 -8.38 -0.97 -22.90
N MET A 125 -8.21 -0.71 -21.60
CA MET A 125 -9.26 -0.39 -20.65
C MET A 125 -8.69 0.46 -19.51
N THR A 126 -9.52 1.25 -18.88
CA THR A 126 -9.21 1.91 -17.61
C THR A 126 -9.54 1.02 -16.42
N LEU A 127 -8.92 1.26 -15.26
CA LEU A 127 -9.31 0.59 -14.01
C LEU A 127 -10.78 0.81 -13.67
N LYS A 128 -11.33 1.98 -14.01
CA LYS A 128 -12.74 2.28 -13.82
C LYS A 128 -13.65 1.39 -14.65
N GLU A 129 -13.36 1.22 -15.93
CA GLU A 129 -14.17 0.36 -16.82
C GLU A 129 -14.12 -1.12 -16.37
N VAL A 130 -12.97 -1.59 -15.92
CA VAL A 130 -12.85 -2.95 -15.36
C VAL A 130 -13.63 -3.08 -14.05
N ALA A 131 -13.57 -2.05 -13.18
CA ALA A 131 -14.32 -2.03 -11.93
C ALA A 131 -15.84 -2.01 -12.18
N GLU A 132 -16.31 -1.17 -13.09
CA GLU A 132 -17.74 -1.10 -13.47
C GLU A 132 -18.22 -2.44 -14.05
N ALA A 133 -17.42 -3.07 -14.90
CA ALA A 133 -17.75 -4.39 -15.44
C ALA A 133 -17.84 -5.45 -14.33
N GLY A 134 -16.86 -5.52 -13.44
CA GLY A 134 -16.83 -6.48 -12.35
C GLY A 134 -17.91 -6.29 -11.30
N HIS A 135 -18.37 -5.05 -11.06
CA HIS A 135 -19.42 -4.76 -10.07
C HIS A 135 -20.83 -4.81 -10.64
N PHE A 136 -21.05 -4.41 -11.92
CA PHE A 136 -22.38 -4.13 -12.43
C PHE A 136 -22.71 -4.81 -13.77
N ARG A 137 -21.70 -5.30 -14.50
CA ARG A 137 -21.88 -5.80 -15.85
C ARG A 137 -21.41 -7.26 -15.99
N HIS A 138 -21.96 -8.12 -15.13
CA HIS A 138 -21.69 -9.56 -15.17
C HIS A 138 -22.09 -10.22 -16.51
N ASP A 139 -22.95 -9.53 -17.29
CA ASP A 139 -23.32 -9.91 -18.64
C ASP A 139 -22.12 -9.88 -19.62
N LEU A 140 -21.08 -9.09 -19.33
CA LEU A 140 -19.84 -9.02 -20.11
C LEU A 140 -18.84 -10.11 -19.76
N LEU A 141 -19.09 -10.86 -18.67
CA LEU A 141 -18.14 -11.83 -18.16
C LEU A 141 -18.53 -13.25 -18.55
N PRO A 142 -17.57 -14.13 -18.85
CA PRO A 142 -17.85 -15.54 -19.04
C PRO A 142 -18.56 -16.16 -17.82
N PRO A 143 -19.46 -17.14 -18.03
CA PRO A 143 -20.15 -17.80 -16.94
C PRO A 143 -19.18 -18.37 -15.90
N GLY A 144 -19.44 -18.10 -14.62
CA GLY A 144 -18.60 -18.54 -13.50
C GLY A 144 -17.40 -17.65 -13.18
N THR A 145 -17.19 -16.56 -13.92
CA THR A 145 -16.15 -15.57 -13.59
C THR A 145 -16.49 -14.88 -12.25
N GLN A 146 -15.54 -14.90 -11.32
CA GLN A 146 -15.64 -14.16 -10.05
C GLN A 146 -14.71 -12.94 -10.13
N PRO A 147 -15.26 -11.72 -10.11
CA PRO A 147 -14.44 -10.51 -10.10
C PRO A 147 -13.88 -10.28 -8.70
N GLU A 148 -12.69 -10.77 -8.43
CA GLU A 148 -11.99 -10.58 -7.15
C GLU A 148 -11.36 -9.18 -7.09
N LEU A 149 -12.17 -8.15 -6.88
CA LEU A 149 -11.76 -6.74 -6.81
C LEU A 149 -11.39 -6.26 -5.41
N ALA A 150 -11.34 -7.18 -4.43
CA ALA A 150 -10.83 -6.93 -3.10
C ALA A 150 -9.88 -8.07 -2.70
N VAL A 151 -8.64 -7.72 -2.40
CA VAL A 151 -7.59 -8.70 -2.13
C VAL A 151 -6.93 -8.40 -0.79
N THR A 152 -6.86 -9.41 0.07
CA THR A 152 -6.13 -9.35 1.33
C THR A 152 -4.82 -10.14 1.22
N ARG A 153 -3.72 -9.55 1.67
CA ARG A 153 -2.43 -10.23 1.81
C ARG A 153 -1.81 -9.90 3.17
N HIS A 154 -1.05 -10.85 3.65
CA HIS A 154 -0.25 -10.73 4.85
C HIS A 154 1.22 -10.85 4.49
N TYR A 155 2.05 -10.17 5.26
CA TYR A 155 3.50 -10.30 5.17
C TYR A 155 4.10 -10.49 6.56
N ALA A 156 4.95 -11.47 6.66
CA ALA A 156 5.80 -11.72 7.82
C ALA A 156 7.25 -11.81 7.33
N PRO A 157 8.16 -10.94 7.78
CA PRO A 157 9.57 -11.02 7.41
C PRO A 157 10.24 -12.24 8.08
N THR A 158 11.33 -12.74 7.49
CA THR A 158 12.13 -13.81 8.07
C THR A 158 12.82 -13.38 9.36
N ALA A 159 13.23 -12.10 9.46
CA ALA A 159 13.72 -11.48 10.68
C ALA A 159 12.59 -10.64 11.31
N PRO A 160 12.28 -10.80 12.61
CA PRO A 160 11.10 -10.18 13.21
C PRO A 160 11.21 -8.66 13.40
N PHE A 161 12.40 -8.10 13.24
CA PHE A 161 12.67 -6.68 13.47
C PHE A 161 13.29 -6.02 12.25
N CYS A 162 12.82 -4.81 11.96
CA CYS A 162 13.44 -3.91 10.99
C CYS A 162 14.33 -2.94 11.75
N ILE A 163 15.57 -2.84 11.35
CA ILE A 163 16.57 -2.00 12.02
C ILE A 163 16.99 -0.91 11.06
N ALA A 164 16.70 0.34 11.45
CA ALA A 164 17.29 1.52 10.82
C ALA A 164 18.51 1.96 11.63
N ASN A 165 19.53 2.50 10.99
CA ASN A 165 20.70 3.04 11.64
C ASN A 165 20.77 4.54 11.38
N GLY A 166 21.18 5.31 12.39
CA GLY A 166 21.30 6.75 12.22
C GLY A 166 22.12 7.40 13.31
N ILE A 167 22.59 8.60 13.01
CA ILE A 167 23.27 9.50 13.93
C ILE A 167 22.54 10.82 13.93
N GLN A 168 22.27 11.35 15.11
CA GLN A 168 21.69 12.68 15.28
C GLN A 168 22.62 13.56 16.10
N GLY A 169 22.73 14.82 15.71
CA GLY A 169 23.47 15.84 16.42
C GLY A 169 22.61 17.08 16.63
N ALA A 170 22.73 17.71 17.79
CA ALA A 170 22.05 18.95 18.07
C ALA A 170 23.03 19.98 18.65
N LEU A 171 22.93 21.24 18.18
CA LEU A 171 23.52 22.39 18.82
C LEU A 171 22.44 23.09 19.63
N VAL A 172 22.66 23.23 20.93
CA VAL A 172 21.69 23.81 21.84
C VAL A 172 22.30 24.95 22.64
N GLU A 173 21.48 25.93 23.00
CA GLU A 173 21.75 26.97 23.99
C GLU A 173 20.94 26.65 25.25
N VAL A 174 21.58 26.69 26.41
CA VAL A 174 20.92 26.46 27.68
C VAL A 174 21.03 27.72 28.54
N ASP A 175 19.90 28.27 28.93
CA ASP A 175 19.83 29.31 29.93
C ASP A 175 20.12 28.71 31.31
N GLN A 176 21.21 29.11 31.95
CA GLN A 176 21.66 28.52 33.20
C GLN A 176 20.81 28.93 34.43
N GLU A 177 20.06 30.03 34.33
CA GLU A 177 19.22 30.49 35.42
C GLU A 177 17.85 29.80 35.40
N THR A 178 17.29 29.61 34.20
CA THR A 178 15.93 29.07 34.02
C THR A 178 15.90 27.61 33.63
N GLY A 179 17.02 27.06 33.11
CA GLY A 179 17.09 25.71 32.54
C GLY A 179 16.39 25.56 31.18
N VAL A 180 15.96 26.66 30.56
CA VAL A 180 15.30 26.64 29.25
C VAL A 180 16.31 26.25 28.17
N VAL A 181 15.96 25.24 27.39
CA VAL A 181 16.78 24.75 26.27
C VAL A 181 16.22 25.25 24.94
N ARG A 182 17.09 25.85 24.13
CA ARG A 182 16.78 26.34 22.79
C ARG A 182 17.59 25.56 21.77
N SER A 183 16.93 24.84 20.87
CA SER A 183 17.59 24.17 19.76
C SER A 183 17.97 25.18 18.69
N LEU A 184 19.27 25.29 18.39
CA LEU A 184 19.81 26.20 17.38
C LEU A 184 19.98 25.50 16.01
N ARG A 185 20.43 24.24 16.02
CA ARG A 185 20.57 23.38 14.84
C ARG A 185 20.38 21.91 15.18
N HIS A 186 19.85 21.17 14.24
CA HIS A 186 19.73 19.73 14.34
C HIS A 186 20.20 19.10 13.02
N TRP A 187 20.96 18.02 13.10
CA TRP A 187 21.43 17.22 11.97
C TRP A 187 21.01 15.79 12.17
N VAL A 188 20.55 15.17 11.09
CA VAL A 188 20.19 13.77 11.04
C VAL A 188 20.88 13.14 9.84
N VAL A 189 21.57 12.03 10.08
CA VAL A 189 22.09 11.14 9.03
C VAL A 189 21.50 9.78 9.31
N GLU A 190 20.76 9.22 8.37
CA GLU A 190 19.99 8.00 8.60
C GLU A 190 20.13 7.04 7.41
N ASP A 191 20.33 5.76 7.70
CA ASP A 191 20.19 4.66 6.78
C ASP A 191 18.89 3.92 7.10
N CYS A 192 17.82 4.28 6.41
CA CYS A 192 16.52 3.63 6.51
C CYS A 192 16.30 2.56 5.42
N GLY A 193 17.35 2.22 4.67
CA GLY A 193 17.25 1.36 3.50
C GLY A 193 16.66 2.11 2.29
N ARG A 194 15.71 1.50 1.58
CA ARG A 194 15.09 2.15 0.42
C ARG A 194 14.12 3.23 0.85
N VAL A 195 14.44 4.48 0.50
CA VAL A 195 13.58 5.64 0.75
C VAL A 195 12.35 5.57 -0.16
N ILE A 196 11.15 5.63 0.43
CA ILE A 196 9.87 5.63 -0.31
C ILE A 196 9.40 7.06 -0.54
N ASN A 197 9.56 7.92 0.48
CA ASN A 197 9.22 9.34 0.41
C ASN A 197 10.43 10.14 0.90
N PRO A 198 11.26 10.69 -0.02
CA PRO A 198 12.46 11.47 0.32
C PRO A 198 12.13 12.83 0.92
#